data_f95e4d0f6efe7760856823332e087877
#
_entry.id   f95e4d0f6efe7760856823332e087877
#
_cell.length_a   1.000
_cell.length_b   1.000
_cell.length_c   1.000
_cell.angle_alpha   90.00
_cell.angle_beta   90.00
_cell.angle_gamma   90.00
#
_symmetry.space_group_name_H-M   'P 1'
#
loop_
_entity.id
_entity.type
_entity.pdbx_description
1 polymer ?
#
loop_
_entity_poly.entity_id
_entity_poly.type
_entity_poly.pdbx_seq_one_letter_code
_entity_poly.pdbx_strand_id
1 'polypeptide(L)'
;MLIVNDDFVQFFLGKDFQDARYAIAIMIFRMFFIGWTNIMGIQILIPHDKNKEFMISTTVPAIVSVGLNLIFLPKLGFIGAAIVSVLTEALVWGIQLYFTRTYLKEVPIMGSMMKIVFASGLMYGLLLLVKSIVHLSPTLNVVLYAGLGGIIYGTLILLFKVVNVKELKQQFIKK
;
A
#
# COMPACT_ATOMS: atom_id res chain seq x y z
N MET A 1 1.04 7.70 6.96
CA MET A 1 2.27 8.15 6.27
C MET A 1 2.13 9.55 5.68
N LEU A 2 1.18 9.86 4.79
CA LEU A 2 1.06 11.22 4.20
C LEU A 2 0.96 12.35 5.24
N ILE A 3 0.25 12.12 6.34
CA ILE A 3 0.04 13.12 7.40
C ILE A 3 1.33 13.45 8.16
N VAL A 4 2.22 12.48 8.30
CA VAL A 4 3.45 12.53 9.10
C VAL A 4 4.71 12.54 8.24
N ASN A 5 4.57 12.76 6.92
CA ASN A 5 5.69 12.63 6.00
C ASN A 5 6.85 13.56 6.34
N ASP A 6 6.57 14.82 6.63
CA ASP A 6 7.59 15.81 7.00
C ASP A 6 8.25 15.46 8.34
N ASP A 7 7.45 15.11 9.35
CA ASP A 7 7.95 14.69 10.67
C ASP A 7 8.77 13.40 10.58
N PHE A 8 8.33 12.44 9.75
CA PHE A 8 9.00 11.17 9.51
C PHE A 8 10.38 11.39 8.86
N VAL A 9 10.44 12.21 7.80
CA VAL A 9 11.70 12.53 7.12
C VAL A 9 12.65 13.24 8.08
N GLN A 10 12.17 14.21 8.83
CA GLN A 10 12.99 14.94 9.78
C GLN A 10 13.52 14.04 10.90
N PHE A 11 12.72 13.08 11.39
CA PHE A 11 13.11 12.15 12.45
C PHE A 11 14.10 11.09 11.98
N PHE A 12 13.84 10.44 10.82
CA PHE A 12 14.64 9.29 10.37
C PHE A 12 15.83 9.69 9.49
N LEU A 13 15.67 10.70 8.64
CA LEU A 13 16.68 11.07 7.64
C LEU A 13 17.43 12.37 8.00
N GLY A 14 16.86 13.18 8.89
CA GLY A 14 17.44 14.47 9.28
C GLY A 14 17.00 15.62 8.35
N LYS A 15 17.43 16.84 8.73
CA LYS A 15 17.03 18.08 8.05
C LYS A 15 17.56 18.21 6.62
N ASP A 16 18.68 17.58 6.31
CA ASP A 16 19.34 17.65 5.00
C ASP A 16 18.64 16.83 3.91
N PHE A 17 17.74 15.92 4.30
CA PHE A 17 17.01 15.03 3.39
C PHE A 17 15.54 15.39 3.20
N GLN A 18 15.16 16.66 3.41
CA GLN A 18 13.77 17.09 3.31
C GLN A 18 13.12 16.83 1.95
N ASP A 19 13.92 16.83 0.87
CA ASP A 19 13.42 16.53 -0.48
C ASP A 19 12.97 15.07 -0.63
N ALA A 20 13.42 14.16 0.22
CA ALA A 20 12.97 12.76 0.22
C ALA A 20 11.46 12.63 0.47
N ARG A 21 10.81 13.62 1.11
CA ARG A 21 9.36 13.67 1.32
C ARG A 21 8.56 13.53 0.02
N TYR A 22 9.07 14.08 -1.08
CA TYR A 22 8.41 13.99 -2.39
C TYR A 22 8.45 12.56 -2.92
N ALA A 23 9.60 11.89 -2.82
CA ALA A 23 9.72 10.48 -3.22
C ALA A 23 8.85 9.57 -2.35
N ILE A 24 8.83 9.80 -1.02
CA ILE A 24 7.98 9.02 -0.10
C ILE A 24 6.50 9.22 -0.43
N ALA A 25 6.06 10.46 -0.71
CA ALA A 25 4.69 10.73 -1.10
C ALA A 25 4.29 10.00 -2.38
N ILE A 26 5.18 9.94 -3.38
CA ILE A 26 4.97 9.18 -4.62
C ILE A 26 4.90 7.68 -4.32
N MET A 27 5.83 7.16 -3.51
CA MET A 27 5.91 5.72 -3.20
C MET A 27 4.72 5.20 -2.38
N ILE A 28 3.96 6.06 -1.71
CA ILE A 28 2.72 5.66 -1.03
C ILE A 28 1.70 5.08 -2.02
N PHE A 29 1.62 5.61 -3.23
CA PHE A 29 0.74 5.06 -4.27
C PHE A 29 1.16 3.64 -4.68
N ARG A 30 2.44 3.30 -4.58
CA ARG A 30 2.94 1.94 -4.81
C ARG A 30 2.29 0.93 -3.88
N MET A 31 2.05 1.28 -2.61
CA MET A 31 1.43 0.40 -1.62
C MET A 31 0.03 -0.07 -2.04
N PHE A 32 -0.72 0.79 -2.73
CA PHE A 32 -2.02 0.42 -3.29
C PHE A 32 -1.88 -0.72 -4.30
N PHE A 33 -0.96 -0.61 -5.24
CA PHE A 33 -0.73 -1.65 -6.24
C PHE A 33 -0.19 -2.94 -5.63
N ILE A 34 0.77 -2.84 -4.68
CA ILE A 34 1.32 -4.01 -3.96
C ILE A 34 0.22 -4.80 -3.26
N GLY A 35 -0.73 -4.12 -2.61
CA GLY A 35 -1.88 -4.80 -1.98
C GLY A 35 -2.67 -5.64 -2.98
N TRP A 36 -2.97 -5.09 -4.15
CA TRP A 36 -3.69 -5.78 -5.21
C TRP A 36 -2.87 -6.92 -5.85
N THR A 37 -1.59 -6.68 -6.15
CA THR A 37 -0.72 -7.69 -6.77
C THR A 37 -0.47 -8.88 -5.85
N ASN A 38 -0.43 -8.68 -4.53
CA ASN A 38 -0.39 -9.77 -3.56
C ASN A 38 -1.64 -10.66 -3.63
N ILE A 39 -2.84 -10.08 -3.72
CA ILE A 39 -4.08 -10.84 -3.84
C ILE A 39 -4.09 -11.60 -5.19
N MET A 40 -3.84 -10.91 -6.28
CA MET A 40 -3.91 -11.50 -7.62
C MET A 40 -2.80 -12.52 -7.87
N GLY A 41 -1.57 -12.20 -7.51
CA GLY A 41 -0.41 -13.05 -7.75
C GLY A 41 -0.37 -14.24 -6.80
N ILE A 42 -0.28 -13.97 -5.51
CA ILE A 42 0.00 -15.02 -4.50
C ILE A 42 -1.27 -15.79 -4.12
N GLN A 43 -2.42 -15.12 -4.02
CA GLN A 43 -3.65 -15.77 -3.54
C GLN A 43 -4.53 -16.33 -4.66
N ILE A 44 -4.35 -15.87 -5.91
CA ILE A 44 -5.14 -16.37 -7.05
C ILE A 44 -4.26 -17.15 -8.02
N LEU A 45 -3.23 -16.54 -8.64
CA LEU A 45 -2.47 -17.22 -9.70
C LEU A 45 -1.72 -18.44 -9.22
N ILE A 46 -1.01 -18.36 -8.10
CA ILE A 46 -0.21 -19.50 -7.58
C ILE A 46 -1.09 -20.69 -7.19
N PRO A 47 -2.18 -20.55 -6.41
CA PRO A 47 -3.03 -21.68 -6.04
C PRO A 47 -3.79 -22.31 -7.22
N HIS A 48 -3.93 -21.58 -8.34
CA HIS A 48 -4.55 -22.10 -9.56
C HIS A 48 -3.52 -22.66 -10.57
N ASP A 49 -2.28 -22.93 -10.13
CA ASP A 49 -1.17 -23.43 -10.96
C ASP A 49 -0.83 -22.55 -12.16
N LYS A 50 -1.15 -21.23 -12.07
CA LYS A 50 -0.86 -20.21 -13.08
C LYS A 50 0.53 -19.58 -12.86
N ASN A 51 1.53 -20.42 -12.59
CA ASN A 51 2.89 -19.97 -12.29
C ASN A 51 3.55 -19.24 -13.48
N LYS A 52 3.23 -19.63 -14.72
CA LYS A 52 3.74 -18.94 -15.93
C LYS A 52 3.20 -17.52 -16.03
N GLU A 53 1.89 -17.34 -15.83
CA GLU A 53 1.22 -16.05 -15.84
C GLU A 53 1.74 -15.15 -14.72
N PHE A 54 1.98 -15.71 -13.53
CA PHE A 54 2.61 -15.00 -12.42
C PHE A 54 4.03 -14.56 -12.78
N MET A 55 4.86 -15.45 -13.32
CA MET A 55 6.22 -15.15 -13.74
C MET A 55 6.27 -14.07 -14.84
N ILE A 56 5.41 -14.16 -15.86
CA ILE A 56 5.30 -13.13 -16.90
C ILE A 56 4.93 -11.78 -16.31
N SER A 57 3.94 -11.76 -15.39
CA SER A 57 3.45 -10.54 -14.76
C SER A 57 4.48 -9.81 -13.90
N THR A 58 5.52 -10.51 -13.45
CA THR A 58 6.61 -9.93 -12.65
C THR A 58 7.85 -9.63 -13.50
N THR A 59 8.20 -10.53 -14.43
CA THR A 59 9.42 -10.39 -15.26
C THR A 59 9.29 -9.28 -16.29
N VAL A 60 8.16 -9.18 -16.99
CA VAL A 60 7.97 -8.14 -18.02
C VAL A 60 8.07 -6.74 -17.42
N PRO A 61 7.35 -6.40 -16.33
CA PRO A 61 7.53 -5.09 -15.70
C PRO A 61 8.93 -4.84 -15.15
N ALA A 62 9.64 -5.88 -14.68
CA ALA A 62 11.00 -5.73 -14.22
C ALA A 62 11.94 -5.29 -15.36
N ILE A 63 11.83 -5.89 -16.54
CA ILE A 63 12.61 -5.48 -17.73
C ILE A 63 12.27 -4.05 -18.13
N VAL A 64 10.98 -3.71 -18.19
CA VAL A 64 10.51 -2.34 -18.49
C VAL A 64 11.05 -1.35 -17.46
N SER A 65 11.05 -1.72 -16.18
CA SER A 65 11.57 -0.89 -15.08
C SER A 65 13.04 -0.52 -15.28
N VAL A 66 13.87 -1.47 -15.72
CA VAL A 66 15.29 -1.20 -16.04
C VAL A 66 15.40 -0.15 -17.13
N GLY A 67 14.66 -0.31 -18.23
CA GLY A 67 14.66 0.67 -19.34
C GLY A 67 14.16 2.05 -18.90
N LEU A 68 13.10 2.11 -18.12
CA LEU A 68 12.58 3.37 -17.60
C LEU A 68 13.55 4.05 -16.63
N ASN A 69 14.23 3.28 -15.75
CA ASN A 69 15.22 3.84 -14.83
C ASN A 69 16.41 4.45 -15.58
N LEU A 70 16.87 3.86 -16.68
CA LEU A 70 17.94 4.43 -17.49
C LEU A 70 17.58 5.79 -18.08
N ILE A 71 16.28 6.06 -18.30
CA ILE A 71 15.79 7.33 -18.85
C ILE A 71 15.48 8.35 -17.75
N PHE A 72 14.79 7.92 -16.70
CA PHE A 72 14.24 8.80 -15.66
C PHE A 72 15.26 9.14 -14.58
N LEU A 73 16.14 8.19 -14.21
CA LEU A 73 17.11 8.40 -13.13
C LEU A 73 18.11 9.53 -13.45
N PRO A 74 18.71 9.61 -14.67
CA PRO A 74 19.63 10.71 -15.00
C PRO A 74 18.95 12.08 -15.03
N LYS A 75 17.63 12.15 -15.32
CA LYS A 75 16.90 13.41 -15.47
C LYS A 75 16.27 13.90 -14.17
N LEU A 76 15.75 13.00 -13.36
CA LEU A 76 14.93 13.31 -12.18
C LEU A 76 15.52 12.78 -10.87
N GLY A 77 16.70 12.15 -10.92
CA GLY A 77 17.34 11.57 -9.75
C GLY A 77 16.43 10.57 -9.01
N PHE A 78 16.43 10.62 -7.70
CA PHE A 78 15.65 9.72 -6.83
C PHE A 78 14.12 9.86 -7.00
N ILE A 79 13.64 11.04 -7.44
CA ILE A 79 12.21 11.23 -7.76
C ILE A 79 11.85 10.40 -8.99
N GLY A 80 12.73 10.35 -10.00
CA GLY A 80 12.58 9.51 -11.17
C GLY A 80 12.47 8.02 -10.80
N ALA A 81 13.33 7.55 -9.91
CA ALA A 81 13.28 6.18 -9.39
C ALA A 81 11.95 5.88 -8.64
N ALA A 82 11.45 6.83 -7.85
CA ALA A 82 10.17 6.68 -7.17
C ALA A 82 8.99 6.56 -8.16
N ILE A 83 8.97 7.41 -9.20
CA ILE A 83 7.95 7.35 -10.26
C ILE A 83 8.01 6.00 -10.99
N VAL A 84 9.21 5.57 -11.41
CA VAL A 84 9.39 4.28 -12.11
C VAL A 84 8.93 3.12 -11.24
N SER A 85 9.19 3.16 -9.93
CA SER A 85 8.72 2.14 -9.00
C SER A 85 7.19 2.02 -8.97
N VAL A 86 6.47 3.15 -8.96
CA VAL A 86 5.01 3.16 -9.01
C VAL A 86 4.50 2.65 -10.35
N LEU A 87 5.09 3.10 -11.46
CA LEU A 87 4.72 2.65 -12.81
C LEU A 87 4.95 1.14 -12.99
N THR A 88 6.05 0.63 -12.45
CA THR A 88 6.35 -0.81 -12.49
C THR A 88 5.28 -1.63 -11.76
N GLU A 89 4.90 -1.23 -10.55
CA GLU A 89 3.83 -1.92 -9.81
C GLU A 89 2.46 -1.80 -10.49
N ALA A 90 2.18 -0.65 -11.11
CA ALA A 90 0.97 -0.47 -11.90
C ALA A 90 0.94 -1.41 -13.12
N LEU A 91 2.09 -1.65 -13.77
CA LEU A 91 2.21 -2.62 -14.86
C LEU A 91 2.01 -4.06 -14.35
N VAL A 92 2.63 -4.43 -13.23
CA VAL A 92 2.41 -5.74 -12.59
C VAL A 92 0.93 -5.94 -12.33
N TRP A 93 0.28 -4.95 -11.67
CA TRP A 93 -1.14 -4.97 -11.38
C TRP A 93 -1.99 -5.14 -12.66
N GLY A 94 -1.72 -4.37 -13.71
CA GLY A 94 -2.47 -4.44 -14.97
C GLY A 94 -2.37 -5.81 -15.64
N ILE A 95 -1.16 -6.39 -15.70
CA ILE A 95 -0.93 -7.72 -16.27
C ILE A 95 -1.62 -8.81 -15.42
N GLN A 96 -1.47 -8.75 -14.10
CA GLN A 96 -2.13 -9.70 -13.20
C GLN A 96 -3.65 -9.57 -13.26
N LEU A 97 -4.20 -8.35 -13.35
CA LEU A 97 -5.64 -8.13 -13.53
C LEU A 97 -6.15 -8.79 -14.82
N TYR A 98 -5.38 -8.71 -15.89
CA TYR A 98 -5.74 -9.37 -17.14
C TYR A 98 -5.84 -10.89 -16.98
N PHE A 99 -4.87 -11.52 -16.32
CA PHE A 99 -4.86 -12.97 -16.11
C PHE A 99 -5.87 -13.45 -15.04
N THR A 100 -6.18 -12.61 -14.05
CA THR A 100 -7.07 -13.00 -12.94
C THR A 100 -8.52 -12.60 -13.15
N ARG A 101 -8.86 -11.86 -14.19
CA ARG A 101 -10.20 -11.31 -14.43
C ARG A 101 -11.35 -12.32 -14.34
N THR A 102 -11.11 -13.57 -14.72
CA THR A 102 -12.11 -14.64 -14.67
C THR A 102 -12.37 -15.08 -13.23
N TYR A 103 -11.32 -15.27 -12.46
CA TYR A 103 -11.38 -15.70 -11.06
C TYR A 103 -11.96 -14.62 -10.15
N LEU A 104 -11.68 -13.34 -10.43
CA LEU A 104 -12.20 -12.21 -9.65
C LEU A 104 -13.72 -12.07 -9.72
N LYS A 105 -14.36 -12.58 -10.77
CA LYS A 105 -15.84 -12.56 -10.88
C LYS A 105 -16.52 -13.50 -9.89
N GLU A 106 -15.84 -14.54 -9.45
CA GLU A 106 -16.38 -15.57 -8.56
C GLU A 106 -16.20 -15.20 -7.08
N VAL A 107 -15.32 -14.25 -6.78
CA VAL A 107 -15.02 -13.87 -5.39
C VAL A 107 -15.65 -12.51 -5.07
N PRO A 108 -16.50 -12.40 -4.03
CA PRO A 108 -17.16 -11.15 -3.65
C PRO A 108 -16.18 -10.18 -2.94
N ILE A 109 -15.03 -9.89 -3.57
CA ILE A 109 -13.98 -9.02 -3.01
C ILE A 109 -14.45 -7.57 -2.97
N MET A 110 -15.28 -7.15 -3.95
CA MET A 110 -15.66 -5.75 -4.14
C MET A 110 -16.36 -5.14 -2.91
N GLY A 111 -17.24 -5.88 -2.24
CA GLY A 111 -17.93 -5.42 -1.04
C GLY A 111 -16.98 -5.20 0.15
N SER A 112 -16.03 -6.08 0.35
CA SER A 112 -15.02 -5.95 1.40
C SER A 112 -14.03 -4.82 1.09
N MET A 113 -13.64 -4.66 -0.18
CA MET A 113 -12.76 -3.58 -0.62
C MET A 113 -13.38 -2.20 -0.40
N MET A 114 -14.64 -2.00 -0.71
CA MET A 114 -15.32 -0.72 -0.45
C MET A 114 -15.33 -0.37 1.03
N LYS A 115 -15.55 -1.34 1.92
CA LYS A 115 -15.49 -1.13 3.36
C LYS A 115 -14.09 -0.73 3.84
N ILE A 116 -13.05 -1.37 3.30
CA ILE A 116 -11.64 -1.06 3.60
C ILE A 116 -11.28 0.35 3.15
N VAL A 117 -11.65 0.73 1.92
CA VAL A 117 -11.41 2.07 1.39
C VAL A 117 -12.13 3.12 2.22
N PHE A 118 -13.39 2.87 2.58
CA PHE A 118 -14.16 3.78 3.43
C PHE A 118 -13.56 3.91 4.84
N ALA A 119 -13.17 2.78 5.47
CA ALA A 119 -12.49 2.78 6.76
C ALA A 119 -11.17 3.56 6.72
N SER A 120 -10.37 3.38 5.66
CA SER A 120 -9.11 4.09 5.48
C SER A 120 -9.31 5.59 5.27
N GLY A 121 -10.33 5.97 4.49
CA GLY A 121 -10.71 7.37 4.28
C GLY A 121 -11.16 8.04 5.57
N LEU A 122 -11.98 7.35 6.38
CA LEU A 122 -12.47 7.83 7.66
C LEU A 122 -11.32 7.98 8.68
N MET A 123 -10.43 6.99 8.74
CA MET A 123 -9.21 7.08 9.55
C MET A 123 -8.36 8.29 9.14
N TYR A 124 -8.15 8.48 7.83
CA TYR A 124 -7.37 9.62 7.32
C TYR A 124 -7.98 10.96 7.71
N GLY A 125 -9.31 11.10 7.57
CA GLY A 125 -10.04 12.31 7.97
C GLY A 125 -9.93 12.59 9.46
N LEU A 126 -10.10 11.57 10.32
CA LEU A 126 -9.96 11.71 11.76
C LEU A 126 -8.54 12.12 12.17
N LEU A 127 -7.52 11.54 11.54
CA LEU A 127 -6.12 11.91 11.82
C LEU A 127 -5.80 13.34 11.37
N LEU A 128 -6.42 13.84 10.29
CA LEU A 128 -6.29 15.23 9.88
C LEU A 128 -6.87 16.19 10.94
N LEU A 129 -8.02 15.85 11.53
CA LEU A 129 -8.61 16.61 12.63
C LEU A 129 -7.70 16.62 13.85
N VAL A 130 -7.11 15.49 14.21
CA VAL A 130 -6.14 15.42 15.32
C VAL A 130 -4.92 16.30 15.02
N LYS A 131 -4.42 16.29 13.78
CA LYS A 131 -3.27 17.12 13.37
C LYS A 131 -3.54 18.62 13.50
N SER A 132 -4.78 19.08 13.31
CA SER A 132 -5.13 20.50 13.47
C SER A 132 -5.15 20.96 14.92
N ILE A 133 -5.24 20.03 15.88
CA ILE A 133 -5.39 20.34 17.31
C ILE A 133 -4.07 20.10 18.07
N VAL A 134 -3.31 19.07 17.67
CA VAL A 134 -2.15 18.59 18.41
C VAL A 134 -0.87 18.94 17.66
N HIS A 135 -0.04 19.78 18.27
CA HIS A 135 1.28 20.18 17.79
C HIS A 135 2.34 19.67 18.77
N LEU A 136 2.99 18.58 18.46
CA LEU A 136 4.04 17.96 19.25
C LEU A 136 5.39 17.99 18.50
N SER A 137 6.45 17.52 19.16
CA SER A 137 7.73 17.30 18.49
C SER A 137 7.61 16.26 17.37
N PRO A 138 8.45 16.32 16.31
CA PRO A 138 8.37 15.42 15.16
C PRO A 138 8.34 13.93 15.56
N THR A 139 9.18 13.54 16.52
CA THR A 139 9.25 12.16 17.05
C THR A 139 7.95 11.71 17.69
N LEU A 140 7.37 12.56 18.56
CA LEU A 140 6.11 12.25 19.24
C LEU A 140 4.93 12.21 18.25
N ASN A 141 4.93 13.08 17.24
CA ASN A 141 3.94 13.07 16.18
C ASN A 141 3.93 11.72 15.44
N VAL A 142 5.09 11.20 15.03
CA VAL A 142 5.19 9.92 14.33
C VAL A 142 4.60 8.79 15.17
N VAL A 143 4.99 8.68 16.43
CA VAL A 143 4.52 7.64 17.35
C VAL A 143 3.01 7.76 17.60
N LEU A 144 2.54 8.98 17.88
CA LEU A 144 1.14 9.25 18.19
C LEU A 144 0.23 8.92 16.99
N TYR A 145 0.56 9.43 15.79
CA TYR A 145 -0.28 9.18 14.60
C TYR A 145 -0.20 7.73 14.13
N ALA A 146 0.94 7.04 14.29
CA ALA A 146 1.03 5.61 14.00
C ALA A 146 0.16 4.80 14.97
N GLY A 147 0.24 5.09 16.28
CA GLY A 147 -0.53 4.41 17.31
C GLY A 147 -2.03 4.67 17.16
N LEU A 148 -2.45 5.94 17.08
CA LEU A 148 -3.85 6.32 16.87
C LEU A 148 -4.40 5.76 15.55
N GLY A 149 -3.64 5.85 14.48
CA GLY A 149 -4.04 5.31 13.16
C GLY A 149 -4.28 3.81 13.23
N GLY A 150 -3.39 3.06 13.90
CA GLY A 150 -3.56 1.61 14.11
C GLY A 150 -4.82 1.28 14.92
N ILE A 151 -5.05 2.00 16.03
CA ILE A 151 -6.25 1.79 16.88
C ILE A 151 -7.54 2.14 16.12
N ILE A 152 -7.58 3.31 15.48
CA ILE A 152 -8.77 3.75 14.73
C ILE A 152 -9.05 2.78 13.58
N TYR A 153 -8.04 2.40 12.80
CA TYR A 153 -8.21 1.48 11.69
C TYR A 153 -8.64 0.09 12.16
N GLY A 154 -8.00 -0.44 13.21
CA GLY A 154 -8.36 -1.73 13.80
C GLY A 154 -9.80 -1.75 14.29
N THR A 155 -10.26 -0.71 15.01
CA THR A 155 -11.65 -0.60 15.46
C THR A 155 -12.64 -0.50 14.30
N LEU A 156 -12.33 0.28 13.25
CA LEU A 156 -13.19 0.41 12.07
C LEU A 156 -13.32 -0.91 11.30
N ILE A 157 -12.23 -1.66 11.11
CA ILE A 157 -12.27 -2.98 10.45
C ILE A 157 -13.16 -3.96 11.21
N LEU A 158 -13.10 -3.95 12.54
CA LEU A 158 -13.95 -4.78 13.39
C LEU A 158 -15.41 -4.36 13.33
N LEU A 159 -15.69 -3.05 13.37
CA LEU A 159 -17.06 -2.50 13.27
C LEU A 159 -17.72 -2.81 11.92
N PHE A 160 -16.98 -2.68 10.83
CA PHE A 160 -17.49 -2.99 9.49
C PHE A 160 -17.54 -4.50 9.19
N LYS A 161 -17.17 -5.33 10.18
CA LYS A 161 -17.13 -6.81 10.03
C LYS A 161 -16.37 -7.24 8.76
N VAL A 162 -15.29 -6.53 8.42
CA VAL A 162 -14.40 -6.91 7.34
C VAL A 162 -13.65 -8.19 7.70
N VAL A 163 -13.29 -8.31 8.98
CA VAL A 163 -12.66 -9.50 9.56
C VAL A 163 -13.63 -10.13 10.55
N ASN A 164 -13.95 -11.41 10.34
CA ASN A 164 -14.79 -12.16 11.24
C ASN A 164 -13.96 -12.72 12.40
N VAL A 165 -14.04 -12.08 13.56
CA VAL A 165 -13.27 -12.44 14.76
C VAL A 165 -13.52 -13.90 15.18
N LYS A 166 -14.70 -14.47 14.88
CA LYS A 166 -15.00 -15.87 15.18
C LYS A 166 -14.17 -16.84 14.33
N GLU A 167 -13.96 -16.52 13.06
CA GLU A 167 -13.13 -17.33 12.15
C GLU A 167 -11.66 -17.25 12.53
N LEU A 168 -11.15 -16.07 12.88
CA LEU A 168 -9.80 -15.90 13.42
C LEU A 168 -9.59 -16.75 14.67
N LYS A 169 -10.52 -16.70 15.62
CA LYS A 169 -10.43 -17.50 16.86
C LYS A 169 -10.41 -19.00 16.60
N GLN A 170 -11.16 -19.48 15.61
CA GLN A 170 -11.17 -20.88 15.22
C GLN A 170 -9.84 -21.34 14.56
N GLN A 171 -9.20 -20.46 13.80
CA GLN A 171 -7.89 -20.76 13.19
C GLN A 171 -6.76 -20.85 14.23
N PHE A 172 -6.82 -20.04 15.29
CA PHE A 172 -5.84 -20.11 16.39
C PHE A 172 -6.06 -21.29 17.35
N ILE A 173 -7.28 -21.81 17.46
CA ILE A 173 -7.61 -22.96 18.35
C ILE A 173 -7.31 -24.31 17.66
N LYS A 174 -7.27 -24.34 16.32
CA LYS A 174 -6.96 -25.56 15.54
C LYS A 174 -5.46 -25.83 15.32
N LYS A 175 -4.57 -25.01 15.88
CA LYS A 175 -3.13 -25.23 15.91
C LYS A 175 -2.69 -25.68 17.31
#